data_7f2d391aa6035002f13e91e8ec43b856
#
_entry.id   7f2d391aa6035002f13e91e8ec43b856
#
_cell.length_a   1.000
_cell.length_b   1.000
_cell.length_c   1.000
_cell.angle_alpha   90.00
_cell.angle_beta   90.00
_cell.angle_gamma   90.00
#
_symmetry.space_group_name_H-M   'P 1'
#
loop_
_entity.id
_entity.type
_entity.pdbx_description
1 polymer ?
#
loop_
_entity_poly.entity_id
_entity_poly.type
_entity_poly.pdbx_seq_one_letter_code
_entity_poly.pdbx_strand_id
1 'polypeptide(L)'
;ESGEHESRQAQCIARWPMSGAFDLLAEQTHQCPFNLMLPFETPITQLNCHYNHTQVWLHTHLDIDWAIDAHDNDALAIYPSPPMQAVITALEQCGLSLYSADVERGQLRGGHFQSTIGCYQELEFRPNAWLSNLNELEVSFVTTAQQTHVLFEVDRKMRGDHYQTLSLPHTPIDIASLTAHLKQLLGL
;
A
#
# COMPACT_ATOMS: atom_id res chain seq x y z
N GLU A 1 -26.45 -17.85 0.21
CA GLU A 1 -25.77 -16.59 -0.16
C GLU A 1 -25.72 -15.73 1.10
N SER A 2 -24.67 -15.88 1.91
CA SER A 2 -24.35 -14.99 3.01
C SER A 2 -23.46 -13.89 2.44
N GLY A 3 -24.02 -12.72 2.20
CA GLY A 3 -23.23 -11.55 1.85
C GLY A 3 -22.34 -11.20 3.06
N GLU A 4 -21.04 -11.42 2.92
CA GLU A 4 -20.06 -10.88 3.84
C GLU A 4 -20.12 -9.35 3.69
N HIS A 5 -20.66 -8.69 4.73
CA HIS A 5 -20.50 -7.27 4.90
C HIS A 5 -19.04 -7.00 5.29
N GLU A 6 -18.19 -6.74 4.34
CA GLU A 6 -16.88 -6.16 4.60
C GLU A 6 -17.06 -4.84 5.36
N SER A 7 -16.79 -4.86 6.65
CA SER A 7 -16.80 -3.65 7.46
C SER A 7 -15.49 -2.90 7.25
N ARG A 8 -15.49 -1.84 6.46
CA ARG A 8 -14.33 -0.96 6.30
C ARG A 8 -14.01 -0.31 7.63
N GLN A 9 -12.82 -0.55 8.15
CA GLN A 9 -12.33 0.06 9.38
C GLN A 9 -11.09 0.88 9.09
N ALA A 10 -11.04 2.10 9.64
CA ALA A 10 -9.85 2.92 9.59
C ALA A 10 -8.74 2.33 10.47
N GLN A 11 -7.50 2.30 9.96
CA GLN A 11 -6.30 1.92 10.68
C GLN A 11 -5.40 3.14 10.83
N CYS A 12 -5.09 3.53 12.08
CA CYS A 12 -4.08 4.56 12.33
C CYS A 12 -2.68 3.94 12.13
N ILE A 13 -1.94 4.40 11.12
CA ILE A 13 -0.59 3.91 10.78
C ILE A 13 0.54 4.77 11.37
N ALA A 14 0.25 6.02 11.72
CA ALA A 14 1.19 6.91 12.40
C ALA A 14 0.43 8.00 13.16
N ARG A 15 1.08 8.60 14.16
CA ARG A 15 0.54 9.70 14.95
C ARG A 15 1.63 10.69 15.33
N TRP A 16 1.34 11.97 15.15
CA TRP A 16 2.28 13.06 15.46
C TRP A 16 1.60 14.10 16.34
N PRO A 17 2.10 14.36 17.56
CA PRO A 17 1.67 15.53 18.35
C PRO A 17 2.20 16.80 17.68
N MET A 18 1.30 17.77 17.41
CA MET A 18 1.63 18.95 16.63
C MET A 18 1.94 20.17 17.52
N SER A 19 1.29 20.28 18.68
CA SER A 19 1.50 21.37 19.64
C SER A 19 1.23 20.87 21.07
N GLY A 20 1.71 21.64 22.05
CA GLY A 20 1.19 21.57 23.41
C GLY A 20 -0.13 22.34 23.54
N ALA A 21 -0.68 22.39 24.76
CA ALA A 21 -1.86 23.18 25.06
C ALA A 21 -1.60 24.67 24.82
N PHE A 22 -2.60 25.38 24.29
CA PHE A 22 -2.59 26.82 24.04
C PHE A 22 -3.99 27.41 24.26
N ASP A 23 -4.06 28.69 24.59
CA ASP A 23 -5.32 29.41 24.68
C ASP A 23 -5.66 30.06 23.35
N LEU A 24 -6.90 29.93 22.92
CA LEU A 24 -7.42 30.54 21.70
C LEU A 24 -8.58 31.50 22.07
N LEU A 25 -8.38 32.78 21.83
CA LEU A 25 -9.39 33.78 22.09
C LEU A 25 -10.45 33.81 20.97
N ALA A 26 -11.64 34.31 21.27
CA ALA A 26 -12.69 34.46 20.27
C ALA A 26 -12.16 35.26 19.06
N GLU A 27 -12.49 34.79 17.83
CA GLU A 27 -12.05 35.37 16.55
C GLU A 27 -10.53 35.32 16.28
N GLN A 28 -9.73 34.72 17.16
CA GLN A 28 -8.32 34.51 16.93
C GLN A 28 -8.08 33.31 16.01
N THR A 29 -7.13 33.46 15.08
CA THR A 29 -6.62 32.36 14.26
C THR A 29 -5.28 31.91 14.80
N HIS A 30 -5.12 30.60 15.01
CA HIS A 30 -3.85 29.98 15.33
C HIS A 30 -3.36 29.12 14.15
N GLN A 31 -2.11 29.31 13.74
CA GLN A 31 -1.50 28.53 12.67
C GLN A 31 -0.34 27.71 13.22
N CYS A 32 -0.38 26.41 12.99
CA CYS A 32 0.66 25.47 13.39
C CYS A 32 1.27 24.85 12.12
N PRO A 33 2.34 25.42 11.53
CA PRO A 33 3.01 24.83 10.38
C PRO A 33 3.71 23.53 10.78
N PHE A 34 3.64 22.54 9.89
CA PHE A 34 4.25 21.24 10.13
C PHE A 34 4.91 20.67 8.87
N ASN A 35 5.82 19.72 9.09
CA ASN A 35 6.40 18.88 8.06
C ASN A 35 6.45 17.45 8.60
N LEU A 36 5.72 16.55 7.96
CA LEU A 36 5.58 15.17 8.40
C LEU A 36 6.22 14.24 7.38
N MET A 37 6.91 13.21 7.88
CA MET A 37 7.36 12.09 7.07
C MET A 37 6.37 10.95 7.24
N LEU A 38 5.74 10.53 6.14
CA LEU A 38 4.87 9.36 6.15
C LEU A 38 5.70 8.08 6.33
N PRO A 39 5.15 7.03 6.98
CA PRO A 39 5.76 5.71 6.97
C PRO A 39 6.07 5.24 5.55
N PHE A 40 7.20 4.58 5.34
CA PHE A 40 7.57 4.03 4.03
C PHE A 40 6.57 2.99 3.49
N GLU A 41 5.82 2.37 4.38
CA GLU A 41 4.79 1.37 4.09
C GLU A 41 3.39 1.97 3.89
N THR A 42 3.27 3.31 3.82
CA THR A 42 1.97 3.96 3.58
C THR A 42 1.35 3.42 2.29
N PRO A 43 0.10 2.91 2.32
CA PRO A 43 -0.55 2.34 1.15
C PRO A 43 -0.67 3.33 -0.02
N ILE A 44 -0.56 2.81 -1.23
CA ILE A 44 -0.64 3.58 -2.47
C ILE A 44 -2.11 3.86 -2.79
N THR A 45 -2.46 5.13 -3.04
CA THR A 45 -3.83 5.51 -3.42
C THR A 45 -3.97 5.84 -4.91
N GLN A 46 -2.85 6.14 -5.58
CA GLN A 46 -2.84 6.51 -7.00
C GLN A 46 -2.35 5.32 -7.84
N LEU A 47 -3.30 4.46 -8.19
CA LEU A 47 -3.09 3.26 -9.00
C LEU A 47 -4.06 3.25 -10.17
N ASN A 48 -3.58 2.81 -11.34
CA ASN A 48 -4.42 2.58 -12.50
C ASN A 48 -4.94 1.12 -12.46
N CYS A 49 -6.03 0.89 -11.72
CA CYS A 49 -6.68 -0.42 -11.60
C CYS A 49 -8.21 -0.29 -11.68
N HIS A 50 -8.91 -1.40 -11.88
CA HIS A 50 -10.37 -1.40 -11.96
C HIS A 50 -11.03 -1.09 -10.63
N TYR A 51 -10.52 -1.67 -9.56
CA TYR A 51 -11.07 -1.54 -8.21
C TYR A 51 -9.96 -1.10 -7.25
N ASN A 52 -9.94 0.19 -6.91
CA ASN A 52 -9.05 0.71 -5.88
C ASN A 52 -9.87 1.00 -4.62
N HIS A 53 -9.74 0.14 -3.63
CA HIS A 53 -10.42 0.26 -2.34
C HIS A 53 -9.56 0.98 -1.29
N THR A 54 -8.32 1.35 -1.65
CA THR A 54 -7.36 2.00 -0.76
C THR A 54 -7.66 3.47 -0.60
N GLN A 55 -7.77 3.93 0.63
CA GLN A 55 -7.87 5.34 0.99
C GLN A 55 -6.87 5.66 2.10
N VAL A 56 -6.18 6.78 1.98
CA VAL A 56 -5.28 7.32 2.99
C VAL A 56 -5.62 8.78 3.23
N TRP A 57 -5.66 9.19 4.48
CA TRP A 57 -5.95 10.58 4.83
C TRP A 57 -5.17 11.00 6.08
N LEU A 58 -4.93 12.29 6.19
CA LEU A 58 -4.47 12.92 7.41
C LEU A 58 -5.70 13.27 8.26
N HIS A 59 -5.78 12.72 9.46
CA HIS A 59 -6.79 13.07 10.44
C HIS A 59 -6.20 14.09 11.41
N THR A 60 -6.69 15.33 11.36
CA THR A 60 -6.33 16.38 12.31
C THR A 60 -7.35 16.38 13.43
N HIS A 61 -6.88 16.38 14.68
CA HIS A 61 -7.71 16.39 15.87
C HIS A 61 -7.26 17.52 16.79
N LEU A 62 -8.21 18.32 17.26
CA LEU A 62 -8.04 19.36 18.25
C LEU A 62 -8.89 19.03 19.47
N ASP A 63 -8.22 18.72 20.57
CA ASP A 63 -8.83 18.49 21.88
C ASP A 63 -9.17 19.84 22.51
N ILE A 64 -10.43 20.05 22.89
CA ILE A 64 -10.94 21.34 23.40
C ILE A 64 -11.52 21.13 24.80
N ASP A 65 -10.87 21.71 25.80
CA ASP A 65 -11.34 21.65 27.17
C ASP A 65 -12.78 22.18 27.31
N TRP A 66 -13.64 21.40 27.94
CA TRP A 66 -15.04 21.69 28.23
C TRP A 66 -15.95 21.90 26.99
N ALA A 67 -15.54 21.48 25.80
CA ALA A 67 -16.31 21.58 24.57
C ALA A 67 -16.19 20.30 23.74
N ILE A 68 -16.86 20.27 22.59
CA ILE A 68 -16.73 19.18 21.63
C ILE A 68 -15.43 19.38 20.84
N ASP A 69 -14.62 18.32 20.76
CA ASP A 69 -13.39 18.31 19.98
C ASP A 69 -13.65 18.60 18.49
N ALA A 70 -12.72 19.28 17.88
CA ALA A 70 -12.77 19.53 16.45
C ALA A 70 -11.85 18.55 15.71
N HIS A 71 -12.27 18.13 14.52
CA HIS A 71 -11.48 17.23 13.67
C HIS A 71 -11.69 17.53 12.19
N ASP A 72 -10.72 17.15 11.39
CA ASP A 72 -10.78 17.24 9.94
C ASP A 72 -10.05 16.05 9.29
N ASN A 73 -10.39 15.75 8.03
CA ASN A 73 -9.78 14.66 7.25
C ASN A 73 -9.39 15.16 5.87
N ASP A 74 -8.09 15.19 5.62
CA ASP A 74 -7.50 15.55 4.33
C ASP A 74 -7.04 14.30 3.58
N ALA A 75 -7.66 13.98 2.45
CA ALA A 75 -7.27 12.86 1.62
C ALA A 75 -5.87 13.05 1.04
N LEU A 76 -5.05 11.99 1.08
CA LEU A 76 -3.69 12.01 0.57
C LEU A 76 -3.57 11.23 -0.74
N ALA A 77 -2.90 11.85 -1.72
CA ALA A 77 -2.52 11.21 -2.97
C ALA A 77 -1.13 10.57 -2.82
N ILE A 78 -1.11 9.25 -2.66
CA ILE A 78 0.12 8.46 -2.48
C ILE A 78 0.40 7.72 -3.77
N TYR A 79 1.55 7.99 -4.38
CA TYR A 79 2.02 7.36 -5.60
C TYR A 79 2.98 6.20 -5.31
N PRO A 80 3.10 5.21 -6.21
CA PRO A 80 4.12 4.19 -6.10
C PRO A 80 5.52 4.80 -6.05
N SER A 81 6.38 4.30 -5.16
CA SER A 81 7.82 4.64 -5.22
C SER A 81 8.46 4.08 -6.50
N PRO A 82 9.63 4.58 -6.93
CA PRO A 82 10.28 4.07 -8.14
C PRO A 82 10.46 2.55 -8.20
N PRO A 83 10.88 1.85 -7.12
CA PRO A 83 10.94 0.38 -7.14
C PRO A 83 9.56 -0.29 -7.26
N MET A 84 8.52 0.24 -6.58
CA MET A 84 7.17 -0.28 -6.71
C MET A 84 6.63 -0.11 -8.12
N GLN A 85 6.81 1.08 -8.71
CA GLN A 85 6.40 1.34 -10.10
C GLN A 85 7.14 0.44 -11.09
N ALA A 86 8.43 0.16 -10.84
CA ALA A 86 9.20 -0.75 -11.69
C ALA A 86 8.61 -2.17 -11.68
N VAL A 87 8.21 -2.69 -10.50
CA VAL A 87 7.55 -4.00 -10.38
C VAL A 87 6.21 -4.01 -11.11
N ILE A 88 5.35 -3.00 -10.88
CA ILE A 88 4.06 -2.88 -11.56
C ILE A 88 4.26 -2.89 -13.08
N THR A 89 5.15 -2.05 -13.61
CA THR A 89 5.43 -1.98 -15.04
C THR A 89 6.00 -3.29 -15.60
N ALA A 90 6.89 -3.96 -14.86
CA ALA A 90 7.44 -5.24 -15.30
C ALA A 90 6.39 -6.35 -15.34
N LEU A 91 5.45 -6.38 -14.40
CA LEU A 91 4.32 -7.32 -14.39
C LEU A 91 3.36 -7.07 -15.56
N GLU A 92 3.08 -5.79 -15.87
CA GLU A 92 2.31 -5.43 -17.06
C GLU A 92 3.00 -5.92 -18.35
N GLN A 93 4.34 -5.78 -18.45
CA GLN A 93 5.12 -6.34 -19.56
C GLN A 93 5.16 -7.89 -19.58
N CYS A 94 4.88 -8.53 -18.46
CA CYS A 94 4.66 -9.98 -18.39
C CYS A 94 3.27 -10.39 -18.91
N GLY A 95 2.39 -9.45 -19.26
CA GLY A 95 1.03 -9.71 -19.73
C GLY A 95 0.01 -9.85 -18.59
N LEU A 96 0.26 -9.22 -17.47
CA LEU A 96 -0.66 -9.09 -16.35
C LEU A 96 -1.25 -7.68 -16.33
N SER A 97 -2.46 -7.53 -15.81
CA SER A 97 -3.08 -6.23 -15.54
C SER A 97 -3.41 -6.09 -14.07
N LEU A 98 -3.12 -4.93 -13.52
CA LEU A 98 -3.54 -4.60 -12.15
C LEU A 98 -5.07 -4.50 -12.12
N TYR A 99 -5.69 -5.35 -11.33
CA TYR A 99 -7.15 -5.49 -11.25
C TYR A 99 -7.73 -4.79 -10.04
N SER A 100 -7.23 -5.09 -8.84
CA SER A 100 -7.69 -4.46 -7.60
C SER A 100 -6.52 -4.10 -6.67
N ALA A 101 -6.82 -3.23 -5.70
CA ALA A 101 -5.94 -2.85 -4.62
C ALA A 101 -6.73 -2.69 -3.34
N ASP A 102 -6.35 -3.44 -2.32
CA ASP A 102 -6.98 -3.49 -1.02
C ASP A 102 -5.96 -3.31 0.10
N VAL A 103 -6.44 -3.01 1.31
CA VAL A 103 -5.59 -2.92 2.51
C VAL A 103 -6.07 -3.91 3.53
N GLU A 104 -5.21 -4.87 3.82
CA GLU A 104 -5.44 -5.91 4.79
C GLU A 104 -4.92 -5.53 6.18
N ARG A 105 -5.70 -5.87 7.22
CA ARG A 105 -5.30 -5.68 8.61
C ARG A 105 -4.43 -6.85 9.04
N GLY A 106 -3.27 -6.55 9.58
CA GLY A 106 -2.37 -7.58 10.07
C GLY A 106 -0.91 -7.26 9.81
N GLN A 107 -0.10 -8.30 9.82
CA GLN A 107 1.32 -8.21 9.60
C GLN A 107 1.73 -9.12 8.45
N LEU A 108 2.16 -8.52 7.36
CA LEU A 108 2.76 -9.24 6.25
C LEU A 108 4.13 -9.76 6.64
N ARG A 109 4.42 -11.02 6.31
CA ARG A 109 5.73 -11.66 6.56
C ARG A 109 6.22 -12.35 5.31
N GLY A 110 7.41 -11.99 4.87
CA GLY A 110 8.07 -12.60 3.73
C GLY A 110 9.51 -12.96 4.08
N GLY A 111 9.78 -14.22 4.46
CA GLY A 111 11.12 -14.71 4.72
C GLY A 111 11.91 -13.88 5.76
N HIS A 112 12.61 -12.84 5.29
CA HIS A 112 13.50 -12.00 6.09
C HIS A 112 12.98 -10.58 6.36
N PHE A 113 11.74 -10.28 5.99
CA PHE A 113 11.10 -8.97 6.21
C PHE A 113 9.68 -9.12 6.75
N GLN A 114 9.17 -8.07 7.36
CA GLN A 114 7.80 -7.99 7.82
C GLN A 114 7.30 -6.54 7.82
N SER A 115 5.99 -6.35 7.62
CA SER A 115 5.35 -5.04 7.75
C SER A 115 5.32 -4.57 9.20
N THR A 116 5.32 -3.25 9.43
CA THR A 116 5.45 -2.66 10.76
C THR A 116 4.26 -1.78 11.17
N ILE A 117 3.39 -1.40 10.22
CA ILE A 117 2.31 -0.43 10.47
C ILE A 117 0.97 -1.05 10.85
N GLY A 118 0.91 -2.38 11.04
CA GLY A 118 -0.29 -3.10 11.45
C GLY A 118 -1.32 -3.32 10.35
N CYS A 119 -0.98 -2.99 9.12
CA CYS A 119 -1.70 -3.33 7.90
C CYS A 119 -0.70 -3.46 6.75
N TYR A 120 -1.14 -3.97 5.61
CA TYR A 120 -0.37 -4.04 4.38
C TYR A 120 -1.32 -3.94 3.18
N GLN A 121 -0.79 -3.54 2.04
CA GLN A 121 -1.57 -3.41 0.82
C GLN A 121 -1.32 -4.61 -0.09
N GLU A 122 -2.39 -5.17 -0.63
CA GLU A 122 -2.38 -6.18 -1.68
C GLU A 122 -2.78 -5.56 -3.01
N LEU A 123 -1.97 -5.83 -4.02
CA LEU A 123 -2.22 -5.45 -5.40
C LEU A 123 -2.50 -6.73 -6.19
N GLU A 124 -3.73 -6.95 -6.58
CA GLU A 124 -4.16 -8.11 -7.36
C GLU A 124 -3.91 -7.88 -8.85
N PHE A 125 -3.14 -8.76 -9.46
CA PHE A 125 -2.91 -8.81 -10.89
C PHE A 125 -3.57 -10.03 -11.53
N ARG A 126 -4.19 -9.82 -12.69
CA ARG A 126 -4.81 -10.90 -13.46
C ARG A 126 -4.17 -11.03 -14.83
N PRO A 127 -4.04 -12.27 -15.35
CA PRO A 127 -3.48 -12.49 -16.68
C PRO A 127 -4.41 -11.94 -17.76
N ASN A 128 -3.83 -11.30 -18.78
CA ASN A 128 -4.58 -10.80 -19.94
C ASN A 128 -5.04 -11.92 -20.87
N ALA A 129 -4.39 -13.10 -20.79
CA ALA A 129 -4.72 -14.27 -21.59
C ALA A 129 -5.59 -15.24 -20.78
N TRP A 130 -6.82 -15.50 -21.23
CA TRP A 130 -7.76 -16.41 -20.58
C TRP A 130 -7.31 -17.89 -20.49
N LEU A 131 -6.34 -18.31 -21.31
CA LEU A 131 -5.73 -19.64 -21.28
C LEU A 131 -4.54 -19.75 -20.31
N SER A 132 -4.28 -18.73 -19.49
CA SER A 132 -3.23 -18.79 -18.47
C SER A 132 -3.51 -19.87 -17.43
N ASN A 133 -2.46 -20.51 -16.94
CA ASN A 133 -2.53 -21.39 -15.77
C ASN A 133 -2.53 -20.59 -14.44
N LEU A 134 -2.29 -19.30 -14.51
CA LEU A 134 -2.37 -18.37 -13.39
C LEU A 134 -3.83 -17.94 -13.23
N ASN A 135 -4.37 -18.02 -12.01
CA ASN A 135 -5.64 -17.40 -11.65
C ASN A 135 -5.42 -15.93 -11.39
N GLU A 136 -4.60 -15.66 -10.41
CA GLU A 136 -4.25 -14.31 -9.97
C GLU A 136 -2.85 -14.29 -9.35
N LEU A 137 -2.31 -13.10 -9.21
CA LEU A 137 -1.04 -12.81 -8.55
C LEU A 137 -1.27 -11.64 -7.60
N GLU A 138 -1.13 -11.88 -6.31
CA GLU A 138 -1.13 -10.82 -5.31
C GLU A 138 0.29 -10.34 -5.05
N VAL A 139 0.44 -9.02 -4.97
CA VAL A 139 1.72 -8.35 -4.79
C VAL A 139 1.62 -7.39 -3.63
N SER A 140 2.44 -7.62 -2.61
CA SER A 140 2.54 -6.76 -1.44
C SER A 140 3.95 -6.20 -1.29
N PHE A 141 4.04 -4.95 -0.83
CA PHE A 141 5.30 -4.25 -0.65
C PHE A 141 5.55 -3.94 0.83
N VAL A 142 6.80 -4.17 1.26
CA VAL A 142 7.32 -3.67 2.54
C VAL A 142 8.55 -2.82 2.24
N THR A 143 8.41 -1.52 2.37
CA THR A 143 9.46 -0.56 2.06
C THR A 143 10.17 -0.09 3.33
N THR A 144 11.49 -0.08 3.29
CA THR A 144 12.38 0.45 4.33
C THR A 144 13.17 1.65 3.77
N ALA A 145 14.02 2.26 4.57
CA ALA A 145 14.90 3.33 4.10
C ALA A 145 15.95 2.86 3.06
N GLN A 146 16.27 1.57 2.99
CA GLN A 146 17.33 1.01 2.16
C GLN A 146 16.81 0.31 0.91
N GLN A 147 15.66 -0.37 1.01
CA GLN A 147 15.16 -1.22 -0.07
C GLN A 147 13.64 -1.44 0.03
N THR A 148 13.06 -1.84 -1.07
CA THR A 148 11.66 -2.30 -1.15
C THR A 148 11.65 -3.82 -1.29
N HIS A 149 11.04 -4.49 -0.34
CA HIS A 149 10.75 -5.92 -0.38
C HIS A 149 9.41 -6.15 -1.05
N VAL A 150 9.31 -7.20 -1.81
CA VAL A 150 8.10 -7.62 -2.51
C VAL A 150 7.77 -9.05 -2.13
N LEU A 151 6.54 -9.30 -1.73
CA LEU A 151 5.96 -10.62 -1.61
C LEU A 151 5.03 -10.84 -2.79
N PHE A 152 5.17 -11.95 -3.45
CA PHE A 152 4.28 -12.43 -4.50
C PHE A 152 3.57 -13.68 -3.99
N GLU A 153 2.26 -13.65 -3.96
CA GLU A 153 1.40 -14.80 -3.78
C GLU A 153 0.82 -15.22 -5.13
N VAL A 154 1.20 -16.40 -5.59
CA VAL A 154 0.89 -16.91 -6.92
C VAL A 154 -0.18 -17.96 -6.80
N ASP A 155 -1.43 -17.65 -7.15
CA ASP A 155 -2.52 -18.62 -7.24
C ASP A 155 -2.58 -19.24 -8.64
N ARG A 156 -2.44 -20.56 -8.71
CA ARG A 156 -2.48 -21.34 -9.94
C ARG A 156 -3.62 -22.33 -9.93
N LYS A 157 -4.25 -22.49 -11.09
CA LYS A 157 -5.26 -23.53 -11.31
C LYS A 157 -4.71 -24.89 -10.88
N MET A 158 -5.39 -25.53 -9.93
CA MET A 158 -5.12 -26.89 -9.44
C MET A 158 -3.79 -27.11 -8.69
N ARG A 159 -3.08 -26.07 -8.23
CA ARG A 159 -1.79 -26.23 -7.53
C ARG A 159 -1.70 -25.56 -6.15
N GLY A 160 -2.70 -24.77 -5.74
CA GLY A 160 -2.66 -23.99 -4.50
C GLY A 160 -1.67 -22.81 -4.56
N ASP A 161 -1.61 -22.06 -3.47
CA ASP A 161 -0.83 -20.83 -3.36
C ASP A 161 0.66 -21.12 -3.23
N HIS A 162 1.44 -20.30 -3.89
CA HIS A 162 2.90 -20.37 -3.87
C HIS A 162 3.49 -18.97 -3.66
N TYR A 163 4.39 -18.85 -2.67
CA TYR A 163 4.99 -17.57 -2.28
C TYR A 163 6.39 -17.40 -2.86
N GLN A 164 6.67 -16.22 -3.40
CA GLN A 164 8.00 -15.80 -3.84
C GLN A 164 8.32 -14.42 -3.26
N THR A 165 9.60 -14.12 -3.09
CA THR A 165 10.04 -12.82 -2.58
C THR A 165 11.14 -12.23 -3.45
N LEU A 166 11.17 -10.90 -3.51
CA LEU A 166 12.20 -10.12 -4.17
C LEU A 166 12.54 -8.90 -3.31
N SER A 167 13.79 -8.48 -3.33
CA SER A 167 14.23 -7.23 -2.69
C SER A 167 14.91 -6.35 -3.71
N LEU A 168 14.47 -5.10 -3.81
CA LEU A 168 14.94 -4.12 -4.77
C LEU A 168 15.58 -2.94 -4.05
N PRO A 169 16.80 -2.53 -4.41
CA PRO A 169 17.40 -1.32 -3.88
C PRO A 169 16.71 -0.07 -4.43
N HIS A 170 16.85 1.07 -3.73
CA HIS A 170 16.33 2.38 -4.17
C HIS A 170 17.26 3.04 -5.21
N THR A 171 17.81 2.26 -6.11
CA THR A 171 18.62 2.71 -7.25
C THR A 171 17.83 2.54 -8.54
N PRO A 172 18.22 3.18 -9.64
CA PRO A 172 17.58 2.98 -10.93
C PRO A 172 17.52 1.49 -11.31
N ILE A 173 16.34 1.03 -11.74
CA ILE A 173 16.06 -0.37 -12.08
C ILE A 173 15.87 -0.48 -13.58
N ASP A 174 16.59 -1.39 -14.21
CA ASP A 174 16.35 -1.77 -15.60
C ASP A 174 15.11 -2.65 -15.71
N ILE A 175 14.05 -2.09 -16.29
CA ILE A 175 12.74 -2.74 -16.40
C ILE A 175 12.80 -4.01 -17.25
N ALA A 176 13.62 -4.04 -18.31
CA ALA A 176 13.73 -5.23 -19.16
C ALA A 176 14.34 -6.42 -18.41
N SER A 177 15.42 -6.17 -17.66
CA SER A 177 16.05 -7.18 -16.80
C SER A 177 15.11 -7.63 -15.68
N LEU A 178 14.37 -6.70 -15.05
CA LEU A 178 13.38 -7.03 -14.02
C LEU A 178 12.25 -7.90 -14.60
N THR A 179 11.74 -7.55 -15.79
CA THR A 179 10.69 -8.32 -16.47
C THR A 179 11.14 -9.75 -16.76
N ALA A 180 12.36 -9.92 -17.28
CA ALA A 180 12.92 -11.26 -17.54
C ALA A 180 13.08 -12.06 -16.23
N HIS A 181 13.55 -11.42 -15.16
CA HIS A 181 13.69 -12.03 -13.85
C HIS A 181 12.33 -12.45 -13.27
N LEU A 182 11.31 -11.59 -13.32
CA LEU A 182 9.97 -11.90 -12.83
C LEU A 182 9.32 -13.05 -13.61
N LYS A 183 9.47 -13.11 -14.93
CA LYS A 183 9.02 -14.28 -15.73
C LYS A 183 9.60 -15.58 -15.22
N GLN A 184 10.90 -15.61 -14.94
CA GLN A 184 11.57 -16.80 -14.41
C GLN A 184 11.11 -17.11 -12.97
N LEU A 185 11.09 -16.10 -12.09
CA LEU A 185 10.77 -16.25 -10.67
C LEU A 185 9.34 -16.75 -10.47
N LEU A 186 8.41 -16.18 -11.21
CA LEU A 186 6.98 -16.47 -11.12
C LEU A 186 6.52 -17.55 -12.09
N GLY A 187 7.36 -18.00 -13.03
CA GLY A 187 7.04 -19.02 -14.02
C GLY A 187 5.90 -18.57 -14.98
N LEU A 188 5.97 -17.32 -15.43
CA LEU A 188 5.02 -16.68 -16.35
C LEU A 188 5.37 -16.93 -17.83
#